data_7eb7fdc12fbf33ee52d1d87fbd3c439d
#
_entry.id   7eb7fdc12fbf33ee52d1d87fbd3c439d
#
_cell.length_a   1.000
_cell.length_b   1.000
_cell.length_c   1.000
_cell.angle_alpha   90.00
_cell.angle_beta   90.00
_cell.angle_gamma   90.00
#
_symmetry.space_group_name_H-M   'P 1'
#
loop_
_entity.id
_entity.type
_entity.pdbx_description
1 polymer ?
#
loop_
_entity_poly.entity_id
_entity_poly.type
_entity_poly.pdbx_seq_one_letter_code
_entity_poly.pdbx_strand_id
1 'polypeptide(L)'
;CSFLYALLLLVSSAKLARTDKALAVRRVRNLIAFGLCALVAMVALLWPMVRKILAFDYSDRYSYYNVGGMATELYYHILRIGLLNFLLIGLGVADAFRRKRFALPALGACELAASLVLFTRVQNTGSHQMLLFLPAYFLLFLAGAAALAEGIEHRKALKLGYWAFTLVFAVSVRCSPLTVVALPDFLIDHFPLKSTAEFVRLDGLTCDRRDLSQLQAVTEWLSVHLGDGETAYMITDDMLYNPGHLRNCLLPEQPLDGKLPDSFSVPGTHNFPMSFFEAKYVVTVDPYPLSYASDTELGHKLNAKFAELRDGTHTLAATFDMGNGYTFTIWERVAAPTRAEVETYLHVFDAENAQYPEMFSQVAESWLVAHGL
;
A
#
# COMPACT_ATOMS: atom_id res chain seq x y z
N CYS A 1 -0.47 13.53 16.52
CA CYS A 1 -0.99 13.93 17.87
C CYS A 1 -0.26 15.13 18.47
N SER A 2 1.09 15.18 18.52
CA SER A 2 1.84 16.28 19.17
C SER A 2 1.66 17.62 18.46
N PHE A 3 1.70 17.65 17.13
CA PHE A 3 1.46 18.87 16.34
C PHE A 3 0.05 19.42 16.56
N LEU A 4 -0.92 18.54 16.63
CA LEU A 4 -2.31 18.85 16.89
C LEU A 4 -2.51 19.50 18.26
N TYR A 5 -1.88 18.91 19.27
CA TYR A 5 -1.91 19.47 20.63
C TYR A 5 -1.24 20.85 20.69
N ALA A 6 -0.10 21.01 20.00
CA ALA A 6 0.58 22.29 19.90
C ALA A 6 -0.32 23.37 19.24
N LEU A 7 -1.01 23.02 18.15
CA LEU A 7 -1.93 23.91 17.47
C LEU A 7 -3.13 24.30 18.37
N LEU A 8 -3.70 23.35 19.10
CA LEU A 8 -4.77 23.61 20.08
C LEU A 8 -4.31 24.56 21.17
N LEU A 9 -3.10 24.36 21.71
CA LEU A 9 -2.50 25.24 22.69
C LEU A 9 -2.28 26.65 22.14
N LEU A 10 -1.82 26.80 20.90
CA LEU A 10 -1.66 28.10 20.24
C LEU A 10 -3.00 28.79 20.07
N VAL A 11 -4.02 28.10 19.53
CA VAL A 11 -5.38 28.66 19.36
C VAL A 11 -6.00 29.06 20.71
N SER A 12 -5.86 28.22 21.73
CA SER A 12 -6.35 28.54 23.08
C SER A 12 -5.59 29.70 23.70
N SER A 13 -4.31 29.84 23.44
CA SER A 13 -3.46 30.94 23.91
C SER A 13 -3.82 32.26 23.21
N ALA A 14 -4.18 32.22 21.91
CA ALA A 14 -4.66 33.39 21.18
C ALA A 14 -6.00 33.88 21.74
N LYS A 15 -6.90 32.99 22.14
CA LYS A 15 -8.15 33.36 22.83
C LYS A 15 -7.85 33.96 24.22
N LEU A 16 -6.96 33.32 24.96
CA LEU A 16 -6.56 33.79 26.30
C LEU A 16 -5.87 35.15 26.26
N ALA A 17 -5.16 35.49 25.19
CA ALA A 17 -4.49 36.78 25.03
C ALA A 17 -5.46 37.99 25.05
N ARG A 18 -6.76 37.74 24.82
CA ARG A 18 -7.80 38.80 24.92
C ARG A 18 -8.17 39.12 26.38
N THR A 19 -7.98 38.21 27.32
CA THR A 19 -8.35 38.35 28.73
C THR A 19 -7.14 38.39 29.64
N ASP A 20 -6.08 37.63 29.32
CA ASP A 20 -4.84 37.57 30.09
C ASP A 20 -3.64 37.38 29.13
N LYS A 21 -3.08 38.51 28.70
CA LYS A 21 -1.93 38.53 27.79
C LYS A 21 -0.67 37.90 28.40
N ALA A 22 -0.44 38.07 29.71
CA ALA A 22 0.75 37.55 30.39
C ALA A 22 0.75 36.02 30.41
N LEU A 23 -0.40 35.43 30.75
CA LEU A 23 -0.58 33.98 30.77
C LEU A 23 -0.50 33.39 29.35
N ALA A 24 -1.07 34.07 28.35
CA ALA A 24 -0.97 33.60 26.94
C ALA A 24 0.48 33.59 26.47
N VAL A 25 1.26 34.64 26.70
CA VAL A 25 2.69 34.70 26.35
C VAL A 25 3.48 33.61 27.08
N ARG A 26 3.21 33.39 28.38
CA ARG A 26 3.86 32.34 29.14
C ARG A 26 3.58 30.93 28.55
N ARG A 27 2.34 30.65 28.15
CA ARG A 27 1.96 29.36 27.51
C ARG A 27 2.69 29.17 26.18
N VAL A 28 2.70 30.17 25.31
CA VAL A 28 3.40 30.10 24.01
C VAL A 28 4.91 29.89 24.24
N ARG A 29 5.53 30.64 25.15
CA ARG A 29 6.93 30.48 25.49
C ARG A 29 7.26 29.06 25.96
N ASN A 30 6.44 28.52 26.87
CA ASN A 30 6.62 27.17 27.40
C ASN A 30 6.45 26.12 26.28
N LEU A 31 5.50 26.31 25.37
CA LEU A 31 5.32 25.42 24.20
C LEU A 31 6.54 25.44 23.28
N ILE A 32 7.09 26.62 22.99
CA ILE A 32 8.32 26.77 22.19
C ILE A 32 9.49 26.10 22.89
N ALA A 33 9.67 26.37 24.17
CA ALA A 33 10.75 25.77 24.97
C ALA A 33 10.64 24.24 24.98
N PHE A 34 9.45 23.71 25.21
CA PHE A 34 9.21 22.26 25.15
C PHE A 34 9.51 21.67 23.77
N GLY A 35 9.06 22.34 22.70
CA GLY A 35 9.31 21.90 21.32
C GLY A 35 10.79 21.88 20.99
N LEU A 36 11.53 22.92 21.39
CA LEU A 36 12.99 22.98 21.21
C LEU A 36 13.72 21.89 22.02
N CYS A 37 13.35 21.68 23.28
CA CYS A 37 13.93 20.61 24.08
C CYS A 37 13.64 19.23 23.48
N ALA A 38 12.41 19.00 23.02
CA ALA A 38 12.04 17.75 22.36
C ALA A 38 12.83 17.53 21.07
N LEU A 39 12.99 18.58 20.25
CA LEU A 39 13.78 18.52 19.02
C LEU A 39 15.27 18.20 19.31
N VAL A 40 15.87 18.90 20.28
CA VAL A 40 17.25 18.66 20.68
C VAL A 40 17.41 17.22 21.20
N ALA A 41 16.51 16.75 22.07
CA ALA A 41 16.54 15.39 22.58
C ALA A 41 16.40 14.36 21.44
N MET A 42 15.47 14.58 20.50
CA MET A 42 15.28 13.71 19.35
C MET A 42 16.56 13.64 18.49
N VAL A 43 17.12 14.80 18.16
CA VAL A 43 18.36 14.85 17.36
C VAL A 43 19.52 14.21 18.11
N ALA A 44 19.68 14.47 19.42
CA ALA A 44 20.79 13.91 20.20
C ALA A 44 20.68 12.38 20.35
N LEU A 45 19.47 11.86 20.62
CA LEU A 45 19.27 10.44 20.86
C LEU A 45 19.18 9.63 19.56
N LEU A 46 18.66 10.22 18.48
CA LEU A 46 18.41 9.54 17.22
C LEU A 46 19.31 10.03 16.09
N TRP A 47 20.44 10.68 16.42
CA TRP A 47 21.33 11.27 15.42
C TRP A 47 21.74 10.31 14.28
N PRO A 48 22.10 9.05 14.53
CA PRO A 48 22.44 8.12 13.45
C PRO A 48 21.27 7.90 12.47
N MET A 49 20.05 7.85 13.01
CA MET A 49 18.82 7.70 12.20
C MET A 49 18.49 8.99 11.46
N VAL A 50 18.56 10.14 12.14
CA VAL A 50 18.35 11.47 11.55
C VAL A 50 19.32 11.71 10.41
N ARG A 51 20.60 11.40 10.60
CA ARG A 51 21.63 11.51 9.55
C ARG A 51 21.33 10.63 8.34
N LYS A 52 20.89 9.39 8.56
CA LYS A 52 20.48 8.48 7.47
C LYS A 52 19.27 9.04 6.71
N ILE A 53 18.26 9.54 7.42
CA ILE A 53 17.06 10.13 6.80
C ILE A 53 17.42 11.36 5.98
N LEU A 54 18.30 12.23 6.47
CA LEU A 54 18.72 13.44 5.76
C LEU A 54 19.63 13.16 4.56
N ALA A 55 20.39 12.08 4.60
CA ALA A 55 21.28 11.66 3.52
C ALA A 55 20.58 10.79 2.46
N PHE A 56 19.39 10.28 2.76
CA PHE A 56 18.66 9.39 1.88
C PHE A 56 17.74 10.17 0.94
N ASP A 57 17.96 10.00 -0.37
CA ASP A 57 17.03 10.55 -1.35
C ASP A 57 15.80 9.65 -1.48
N TYR A 58 14.74 10.06 -0.80
CA TYR A 58 13.46 9.35 -0.87
C TYR A 58 12.82 9.41 -2.26
N SER A 59 13.13 10.44 -3.06
CA SER A 59 12.57 10.58 -4.39
C SER A 59 13.05 9.48 -5.33
N ASP A 60 14.33 9.13 -5.28
CA ASP A 60 14.90 8.05 -6.08
C ASP A 60 14.22 6.71 -5.84
N ARG A 61 13.83 6.45 -4.59
CA ARG A 61 13.31 5.15 -4.21
C ARG A 61 11.80 5.02 -4.27
N TYR A 62 11.08 6.13 -4.09
CA TYR A 62 9.63 6.11 -3.94
C TYR A 62 8.86 6.83 -5.05
N SER A 63 9.55 7.51 -5.98
CA SER A 63 8.90 8.17 -7.13
C SER A 63 8.09 7.22 -8.01
N TYR A 64 8.47 5.95 -8.07
CA TYR A 64 7.75 4.90 -8.81
C TYR A 64 6.35 4.61 -8.27
N TYR A 65 6.11 4.88 -6.98
CA TYR A 65 4.78 4.79 -6.38
C TYR A 65 3.94 6.04 -6.63
N ASN A 66 4.45 7.02 -7.35
CA ASN A 66 3.71 8.20 -7.75
C ASN A 66 2.96 7.93 -9.07
N VAL A 67 1.83 7.22 -8.96
CA VAL A 67 0.99 6.81 -10.10
C VAL A 67 0.00 7.90 -10.52
N GLY A 68 0.03 9.07 -9.89
CA GLY A 68 -0.84 10.19 -10.23
C GLY A 68 -0.67 11.37 -9.29
N GLY A 69 -1.22 12.52 -9.69
CA GLY A 69 -1.17 13.73 -8.87
C GLY A 69 -2.12 13.72 -7.69
N MET A 70 -2.25 14.88 -7.00
CA MET A 70 -3.12 15.07 -5.84
C MET A 70 -4.59 14.65 -6.08
N ALA A 71 -5.09 14.78 -7.32
CA ALA A 71 -6.46 14.35 -7.65
C ALA A 71 -6.62 12.83 -7.54
N THR A 72 -5.64 12.08 -8.02
CA THR A 72 -5.60 10.60 -7.88
C THR A 72 -5.51 10.19 -6.42
N GLU A 73 -4.70 10.87 -5.63
CA GLU A 73 -4.59 10.63 -4.19
C GLU A 73 -5.92 10.86 -3.47
N LEU A 74 -6.60 11.97 -3.73
CA LEU A 74 -7.91 12.26 -3.16
C LEU A 74 -8.95 11.22 -3.58
N TYR A 75 -8.89 10.74 -4.83
CA TYR A 75 -9.74 9.66 -5.29
C TYR A 75 -9.48 8.36 -4.52
N TYR A 76 -8.23 7.99 -4.29
CA TYR A 76 -7.88 6.84 -3.46
C TYR A 76 -8.35 6.99 -2.01
N HIS A 77 -8.27 8.18 -1.43
CA HIS A 77 -8.82 8.45 -0.11
C HIS A 77 -10.34 8.25 -0.07
N ILE A 78 -11.07 8.70 -1.12
CA ILE A 78 -12.53 8.48 -1.22
C ILE A 78 -12.83 6.99 -1.31
N LEU A 79 -12.10 6.23 -2.13
CA LEU A 79 -12.27 4.79 -2.25
C LEU A 79 -12.01 4.06 -0.93
N ARG A 80 -10.96 4.44 -0.21
CA ARG A 80 -10.52 3.77 1.02
C ARG A 80 -11.39 4.10 2.23
N ILE A 81 -11.80 5.34 2.36
CA ILE A 81 -12.66 5.82 3.46
C ILE A 81 -14.12 5.51 3.18
N GLY A 82 -14.52 5.48 1.92
CA GLY A 82 -15.88 5.29 1.45
C GLY A 82 -16.66 6.59 1.28
N LEU A 83 -17.40 6.68 0.19
CA LEU A 83 -18.17 7.87 -0.18
C LEU A 83 -19.15 8.32 0.91
N LEU A 84 -19.83 7.36 1.56
CA LEU A 84 -20.78 7.66 2.63
C LEU A 84 -20.12 8.37 3.81
N ASN A 85 -18.92 7.97 4.19
CA ASN A 85 -18.15 8.61 5.24
C ASN A 85 -17.74 10.03 4.86
N PHE A 86 -17.38 10.26 3.59
CA PHE A 86 -17.13 11.61 3.07
C PHE A 86 -18.37 12.50 3.09
N LEU A 87 -19.56 11.97 2.78
CA LEU A 87 -20.82 12.72 2.89
C LEU A 87 -21.10 13.10 4.35
N LEU A 88 -20.86 12.21 5.30
CA LEU A 88 -20.99 12.52 6.74
C LEU A 88 -19.97 13.57 7.19
N ILE A 89 -18.72 13.49 6.73
CA ILE A 89 -17.70 14.53 6.97
C ILE A 89 -18.17 15.87 6.41
N GLY A 90 -18.66 15.90 5.18
CA GLY A 90 -19.21 17.11 4.55
C GLY A 90 -20.35 17.71 5.35
N LEU A 91 -21.26 16.88 5.86
CA LEU A 91 -22.36 17.31 6.73
C LEU A 91 -21.85 17.95 8.03
N GLY A 92 -20.84 17.33 8.68
CA GLY A 92 -20.22 17.87 9.89
C GLY A 92 -19.54 19.21 9.67
N VAL A 93 -18.82 19.35 8.56
CA VAL A 93 -18.19 20.60 8.16
C VAL A 93 -19.26 21.68 7.91
N ALA A 94 -20.32 21.37 7.16
CA ALA A 94 -21.42 22.31 6.90
C ALA A 94 -22.13 22.75 8.19
N ASP A 95 -22.39 21.84 9.13
CA ASP A 95 -22.98 22.15 10.43
C ASP A 95 -22.06 23.02 11.28
N ALA A 96 -20.74 22.76 11.25
CA ALA A 96 -19.75 23.59 11.94
C ALA A 96 -19.73 25.04 11.41
N PHE A 97 -19.86 25.23 10.10
CA PHE A 97 -20.02 26.57 9.50
C PHE A 97 -21.32 27.25 9.96
N ARG A 98 -22.44 26.51 9.92
CA ARG A 98 -23.74 27.02 10.35
C ARG A 98 -23.74 27.48 11.82
N ARG A 99 -23.12 26.65 12.70
CA ARG A 99 -23.10 26.92 14.16
C ARG A 99 -21.88 27.69 14.65
N LYS A 100 -20.98 28.06 13.76
CA LYS A 100 -19.71 28.75 14.10
C LYS A 100 -18.83 27.94 15.09
N ARG A 101 -18.85 26.59 15.00
CA ARG A 101 -18.11 25.65 15.88
C ARG A 101 -16.94 25.04 15.13
N PHE A 102 -15.98 25.86 14.71
CA PHE A 102 -14.92 25.46 13.78
C PHE A 102 -13.77 24.65 14.40
N ALA A 103 -13.65 24.60 15.73
CA ALA A 103 -12.43 24.08 16.37
C ALA A 103 -12.10 22.66 15.96
N LEU A 104 -13.04 21.73 16.07
CA LEU A 104 -12.83 20.32 15.76
C LEU A 104 -12.66 20.04 14.26
N PRO A 105 -13.57 20.52 13.37
CA PRO A 105 -13.39 20.36 11.93
C PRO A 105 -12.12 21.02 11.38
N ALA A 106 -11.79 22.22 11.86
CA ALA A 106 -10.56 22.89 11.45
C ALA A 106 -9.31 22.10 11.84
N LEU A 107 -9.33 21.49 13.02
CA LEU A 107 -8.25 20.65 13.50
C LEU A 107 -8.05 19.43 12.62
N GLY A 108 -9.12 18.67 12.35
CA GLY A 108 -9.05 17.50 11.46
C GLY A 108 -8.65 17.88 10.03
N ALA A 109 -9.17 19.01 9.50
CA ALA A 109 -8.80 19.50 8.18
C ALA A 109 -7.32 19.93 8.10
N CYS A 110 -6.80 20.61 9.13
CA CYS A 110 -5.38 20.99 9.18
C CYS A 110 -4.46 19.75 9.27
N GLU A 111 -4.83 18.78 10.08
CA GLU A 111 -4.05 17.53 10.18
C GLU A 111 -4.07 16.75 8.84
N LEU A 112 -5.24 16.64 8.22
CA LEU A 112 -5.38 15.99 6.92
C LEU A 112 -4.55 16.69 5.85
N ALA A 113 -4.64 18.02 5.76
CA ALA A 113 -3.87 18.82 4.81
C ALA A 113 -2.36 18.68 5.04
N ALA A 114 -1.91 18.76 6.30
CA ALA A 114 -0.50 18.62 6.63
C ALA A 114 0.02 17.21 6.28
N SER A 115 -0.75 16.17 6.59
CA SER A 115 -0.40 14.79 6.27
C SER A 115 -0.39 14.55 4.76
N LEU A 116 -1.38 15.06 4.02
CA LEU A 116 -1.40 14.97 2.56
C LEU A 116 -0.15 15.64 1.97
N VAL A 117 0.16 16.88 2.34
CA VAL A 117 1.35 17.59 1.83
C VAL A 117 2.64 16.84 2.18
N LEU A 118 2.74 16.27 3.38
CA LEU A 118 3.96 15.60 3.84
C LEU A 118 4.18 14.27 3.09
N PHE A 119 3.12 13.46 2.94
CA PHE A 119 3.26 12.07 2.46
C PHE A 119 3.04 11.92 0.95
N THR A 120 2.41 12.89 0.27
CA THR A 120 2.14 12.79 -1.18
C THR A 120 3.14 13.53 -2.06
N ARG A 121 4.21 14.07 -1.48
CA ARG A 121 5.24 14.80 -2.25
C ARG A 121 6.04 13.89 -3.16
N VAL A 122 6.24 12.65 -2.78
CA VAL A 122 7.15 11.72 -3.45
C VAL A 122 6.39 10.53 -4.04
N GLN A 123 5.33 10.08 -3.38
CA GLN A 123 4.57 8.89 -3.76
C GLN A 123 3.08 9.06 -3.43
N ASN A 124 2.23 8.27 -4.06
CA ASN A 124 0.87 8.08 -3.58
C ASN A 124 0.86 7.21 -2.32
N THR A 125 -0.11 7.43 -1.45
CA THR A 125 -0.19 6.67 -0.20
C THR A 125 -0.65 5.24 -0.46
N GLY A 126 0.06 4.28 0.11
CA GLY A 126 -0.40 2.89 0.19
C GLY A 126 -1.47 2.70 1.27
N SER A 127 -2.15 1.55 1.26
CA SER A 127 -3.22 1.25 2.23
C SER A 127 -2.75 1.33 3.68
N HIS A 128 -1.55 0.84 3.98
CA HIS A 128 -0.99 0.87 5.33
C HIS A 128 -0.69 2.29 5.83
N GLN A 129 -0.42 3.23 4.91
CA GLN A 129 -0.16 4.63 5.25
C GLN A 129 -1.44 5.38 5.61
N MET A 130 -2.62 4.84 5.26
CA MET A 130 -3.91 5.42 5.67
C MET A 130 -4.05 5.52 7.19
N LEU A 131 -3.34 4.71 7.97
CA LEU A 131 -3.31 4.82 9.43
C LEU A 131 -2.87 6.21 9.91
N LEU A 132 -2.05 6.91 9.13
CA LEU A 132 -1.60 8.27 9.45
C LEU A 132 -2.72 9.32 9.29
N PHE A 133 -3.69 9.05 8.43
CA PHE A 133 -4.81 9.95 8.13
C PHE A 133 -6.06 9.62 8.97
N LEU A 134 -6.17 8.40 9.49
CA LEU A 134 -7.34 7.96 10.24
C LEU A 134 -7.72 8.88 11.41
N PRO A 135 -6.79 9.41 12.22
CA PRO A 135 -7.17 10.32 13.31
C PRO A 135 -7.91 11.57 12.81
N ALA A 136 -7.44 12.15 11.69
CA ALA A 136 -8.09 13.32 11.09
C ALA A 136 -9.47 12.98 10.55
N TYR A 137 -9.59 11.89 9.80
CA TYR A 137 -10.87 11.41 9.27
C TYR A 137 -11.85 11.06 10.40
N PHE A 138 -11.38 10.42 11.46
CA PHE A 138 -12.22 10.07 12.60
C PHE A 138 -12.80 11.30 13.30
N LEU A 139 -11.99 12.34 13.52
CA LEU A 139 -12.46 13.60 14.09
C LEU A 139 -13.53 14.27 13.21
N LEU A 140 -13.31 14.30 11.90
CA LEU A 140 -14.26 14.88 10.95
C LEU A 140 -15.54 14.04 10.86
N PHE A 141 -15.42 12.72 10.86
CA PHE A 141 -16.54 11.79 10.88
C PHE A 141 -17.40 11.94 12.13
N LEU A 142 -16.78 12.04 13.31
CA LEU A 142 -17.50 12.26 14.58
C LEU A 142 -18.28 13.59 14.55
N ALA A 143 -17.71 14.62 13.97
CA ALA A 143 -18.42 15.90 13.82
C ALA A 143 -19.67 15.73 12.92
N GLY A 144 -19.56 14.98 11.83
CA GLY A 144 -20.68 14.66 10.93
C GLY A 144 -21.76 13.81 11.59
N ALA A 145 -21.34 12.75 12.29
CA ALA A 145 -22.25 11.87 13.00
C ALA A 145 -23.01 12.62 14.11
N ALA A 146 -22.33 13.49 14.85
CA ALA A 146 -22.96 14.33 15.89
C ALA A 146 -23.97 15.30 15.26
N ALA A 147 -23.61 15.98 14.15
CA ALA A 147 -24.50 16.88 13.44
C ALA A 147 -25.76 16.18 12.93
N LEU A 148 -25.60 14.97 12.39
CA LEU A 148 -26.73 14.16 11.96
C LEU A 148 -27.61 13.73 13.14
N ALA A 149 -27.02 13.24 14.22
CA ALA A 149 -27.73 12.80 15.42
C ALA A 149 -28.57 13.96 16.02
N GLU A 150 -27.98 15.15 16.15
CA GLU A 150 -28.69 16.37 16.61
C GLU A 150 -29.82 16.77 15.65
N GLY A 151 -29.60 16.66 14.31
CA GLY A 151 -30.59 17.02 13.30
C GLY A 151 -31.84 16.12 13.31
N ILE A 152 -31.72 14.88 13.78
CA ILE A 152 -32.81 13.90 13.80
C ILE A 152 -33.35 13.63 15.22
N GLU A 153 -32.86 14.33 16.23
CA GLU A 153 -33.18 14.08 17.64
C GLU A 153 -34.70 14.00 17.94
N HIS A 154 -35.46 14.90 17.33
CA HIS A 154 -36.90 14.98 17.50
C HIS A 154 -37.72 14.06 16.59
N ARG A 155 -37.06 13.30 15.69
CA ARG A 155 -37.70 12.39 14.72
C ARG A 155 -37.43 10.94 15.09
N LYS A 156 -38.27 10.36 15.93
CA LYS A 156 -38.08 8.97 16.46
C LYS A 156 -37.79 7.94 15.39
N ALA A 157 -38.52 7.95 14.26
CA ALA A 157 -38.31 7.01 13.18
C ALA A 157 -36.93 7.15 12.50
N LEU A 158 -36.48 8.40 12.25
CA LEU A 158 -35.16 8.65 11.66
C LEU A 158 -34.05 8.31 12.63
N LYS A 159 -34.25 8.55 13.94
CA LYS A 159 -33.29 8.18 14.97
C LYS A 159 -33.13 6.66 15.06
N LEU A 160 -34.24 5.94 15.02
CA LEU A 160 -34.19 4.47 14.97
C LEU A 160 -33.48 3.95 13.71
N GLY A 161 -33.80 4.53 12.54
CA GLY A 161 -33.15 4.21 11.28
C GLY A 161 -31.65 4.48 11.29
N TYR A 162 -31.23 5.60 11.89
CA TYR A 162 -29.81 5.94 12.07
C TYR A 162 -29.08 4.91 12.93
N TRP A 163 -29.65 4.53 14.07
CA TRP A 163 -29.04 3.53 14.95
C TRP A 163 -29.03 2.14 14.32
N ALA A 164 -30.11 1.75 13.63
CA ALA A 164 -30.15 0.50 12.87
C ALA A 164 -29.08 0.48 11.79
N PHE A 165 -28.93 1.57 11.02
CA PHE A 165 -27.89 1.69 10.01
C PHE A 165 -26.50 1.62 10.62
N THR A 166 -26.26 2.32 11.74
CA THR A 166 -24.95 2.30 12.43
C THR A 166 -24.62 0.88 12.92
N LEU A 167 -25.61 0.16 13.45
CA LEU A 167 -25.43 -1.22 13.88
C LEU A 167 -25.13 -2.14 12.69
N VAL A 168 -25.92 -2.06 11.61
CA VAL A 168 -25.70 -2.85 10.39
C VAL A 168 -24.34 -2.54 9.81
N PHE A 169 -23.96 -1.27 9.74
CA PHE A 169 -22.64 -0.85 9.27
C PHE A 169 -21.51 -1.43 10.12
N ALA A 170 -21.61 -1.33 11.47
CA ALA A 170 -20.60 -1.88 12.38
C ALA A 170 -20.48 -3.40 12.25
N VAL A 171 -21.60 -4.10 12.11
CA VAL A 171 -21.62 -5.55 11.87
C VAL A 171 -21.04 -5.88 10.50
N SER A 172 -21.38 -5.13 9.47
CA SER A 172 -20.85 -5.33 8.11
C SER A 172 -19.35 -5.15 8.04
N VAL A 173 -18.82 -4.13 8.73
CA VAL A 173 -17.37 -3.90 8.84
C VAL A 173 -16.67 -5.08 9.51
N ARG A 174 -17.31 -5.73 10.47
CA ARG A 174 -16.73 -6.86 11.21
C ARG A 174 -16.94 -8.21 10.50
N CYS A 175 -18.06 -8.35 9.80
CA CYS A 175 -18.46 -9.58 9.11
C CYS A 175 -18.22 -9.42 7.61
N SER A 176 -17.01 -9.64 7.18
CA SER A 176 -16.48 -9.51 5.81
C SER A 176 -17.44 -9.97 4.68
N PRO A 177 -18.16 -11.10 4.77
CA PRO A 177 -19.05 -11.55 3.70
C PRO A 177 -20.24 -10.62 3.40
N LEU A 178 -20.62 -9.77 4.34
CA LEU A 178 -21.74 -8.85 4.18
C LEU A 178 -21.36 -7.52 3.53
N THR A 179 -20.06 -7.25 3.39
CA THR A 179 -19.57 -5.97 2.83
C THR A 179 -19.36 -6.01 1.32
N VAL A 180 -19.33 -7.19 0.71
CA VAL A 180 -19.15 -7.36 -0.73
C VAL A 180 -20.49 -7.79 -1.37
N VAL A 181 -21.46 -6.92 -1.31
CA VAL A 181 -22.66 -7.09 -2.15
C VAL A 181 -22.34 -6.45 -3.49
N ALA A 182 -22.21 -7.27 -4.53
CA ALA A 182 -22.06 -6.77 -5.89
C ALA A 182 -23.27 -5.90 -6.25
N LEU A 183 -23.02 -4.70 -6.75
CA LEU A 183 -24.06 -3.87 -7.30
C LEU A 183 -24.62 -4.54 -8.58
N PRO A 184 -25.92 -4.44 -8.85
CA PRO A 184 -26.50 -4.86 -10.13
C PRO A 184 -25.75 -4.18 -11.29
N ASP A 185 -25.52 -4.91 -12.38
CA ASP A 185 -24.72 -4.46 -13.52
C ASP A 185 -25.16 -3.10 -14.07
N PHE A 186 -26.47 -2.82 -14.10
CA PHE A 186 -26.99 -1.53 -14.55
C PHE A 186 -26.53 -0.35 -13.69
N LEU A 187 -26.20 -0.56 -12.40
CA LEU A 187 -25.65 0.48 -11.53
C LEU A 187 -24.13 0.64 -11.74
N ILE A 188 -23.46 -0.46 -12.08
CA ILE A 188 -22.02 -0.42 -12.42
C ILE A 188 -21.82 0.38 -13.70
N ASP A 189 -22.68 0.18 -14.71
CA ASP A 189 -22.57 0.86 -16.00
C ASP A 189 -22.88 2.36 -15.94
N HIS A 190 -23.75 2.79 -15.00
CA HIS A 190 -24.18 4.18 -14.88
C HIS A 190 -23.43 4.97 -13.80
N PHE A 191 -22.93 4.27 -12.79
CA PHE A 191 -22.13 4.86 -11.72
C PHE A 191 -20.80 4.13 -11.65
N PRO A 192 -19.65 4.81 -11.54
CA PRO A 192 -18.33 4.21 -11.51
C PRO A 192 -18.08 3.45 -10.18
N LEU A 193 -19.07 2.75 -9.67
CA LEU A 193 -19.07 2.03 -8.42
C LEU A 193 -19.21 0.54 -8.70
N LYS A 194 -18.13 -0.20 -8.50
CA LYS A 194 -18.07 -1.64 -8.80
C LYS A 194 -18.74 -2.52 -7.75
N SER A 195 -19.01 -1.99 -6.55
CA SER A 195 -19.68 -2.72 -5.48
C SER A 195 -20.18 -1.75 -4.39
N THR A 196 -21.09 -2.22 -3.53
CA THR A 196 -21.47 -1.47 -2.33
C THR A 196 -20.30 -1.18 -1.41
N ALA A 197 -19.22 -1.96 -1.51
CA ALA A 197 -17.97 -1.70 -0.80
C ALA A 197 -17.36 -0.35 -1.17
N GLU A 198 -17.55 0.17 -2.37
CA GLU A 198 -17.07 1.51 -2.75
C GLU A 198 -17.81 2.63 -2.01
N PHE A 199 -19.05 2.40 -1.56
CA PHE A 199 -19.80 3.36 -0.74
C PHE A 199 -19.42 3.33 0.74
N VAL A 200 -19.13 2.15 1.26
CA VAL A 200 -18.90 1.90 2.69
C VAL A 200 -17.52 1.32 2.96
N ARG A 201 -16.69 1.25 1.96
CA ARG A 201 -15.40 0.58 1.99
C ARG A 201 -14.53 1.14 3.11
N LEU A 202 -14.15 0.22 3.97
CA LEU A 202 -12.96 0.35 4.81
C LEU A 202 -11.90 -0.47 4.10
N ASP A 203 -10.87 0.19 3.63
CA ASP A 203 -9.79 -0.43 2.90
C ASP A 203 -9.18 -1.60 3.68
N GLY A 204 -8.96 -2.72 3.01
CA GLY A 204 -8.32 -3.90 3.60
C GLY A 204 -9.25 -4.92 4.23
N LEU A 205 -10.58 -4.74 4.18
CA LEU A 205 -11.50 -5.68 4.84
C LEU A 205 -11.90 -6.88 4.00
N THR A 206 -11.78 -6.83 2.67
CA THR A 206 -12.07 -8.00 1.84
C THR A 206 -11.38 -7.94 0.49
N CYS A 207 -10.41 -8.81 0.29
CA CYS A 207 -10.20 -9.40 -1.03
C CYS A 207 -10.92 -10.74 -1.02
N ASP A 208 -12.14 -10.82 -1.56
CA ASP A 208 -12.73 -12.10 -1.89
C ASP A 208 -11.96 -12.66 -3.09
N ARG A 209 -10.98 -13.51 -2.78
CA ARG A 209 -10.13 -14.15 -3.77
C ARG A 209 -10.87 -15.36 -4.33
N ARG A 210 -11.49 -15.19 -5.51
CA ARG A 210 -12.23 -16.26 -6.18
C ARG A 210 -11.33 -17.36 -6.73
N ASP A 211 -10.04 -17.07 -6.90
CA ASP A 211 -9.00 -17.96 -7.42
C ASP A 211 -8.16 -18.63 -6.30
N LEU A 212 -8.66 -18.63 -5.06
CA LEU A 212 -7.91 -19.20 -3.92
C LEU A 212 -7.61 -20.69 -4.11
N SER A 213 -8.57 -21.46 -4.61
CA SER A 213 -8.39 -22.89 -4.87
C SER A 213 -7.33 -23.18 -5.93
N GLN A 214 -7.22 -22.31 -6.93
CA GLN A 214 -6.20 -22.39 -7.97
C GLN A 214 -4.80 -22.04 -7.41
N LEU A 215 -4.70 -20.98 -6.58
CA LEU A 215 -3.44 -20.67 -5.89
C LEU A 215 -3.00 -21.82 -4.97
N GLN A 216 -3.94 -22.45 -4.27
CA GLN A 216 -3.66 -23.61 -3.43
C GLN A 216 -3.12 -24.77 -4.28
N ALA A 217 -3.72 -25.05 -5.44
CA ALA A 217 -3.24 -26.09 -6.36
C ALA A 217 -1.82 -25.80 -6.87
N VAL A 218 -1.48 -24.55 -7.20
CA VAL A 218 -0.11 -24.15 -7.58
C VAL A 218 0.84 -24.37 -6.41
N THR A 219 0.45 -23.96 -5.20
CA THR A 219 1.27 -24.12 -4.00
C THR A 219 1.50 -25.58 -3.63
N GLU A 220 0.47 -26.41 -3.68
CA GLU A 220 0.57 -27.86 -3.45
C GLU A 220 1.49 -28.51 -4.48
N TRP A 221 1.33 -28.15 -5.75
CA TRP A 221 2.20 -28.68 -6.81
C TRP A 221 3.67 -28.35 -6.54
N LEU A 222 3.99 -27.08 -6.28
CA LEU A 222 5.35 -26.65 -5.95
C LEU A 222 5.88 -27.35 -4.70
N SER A 223 5.06 -27.48 -3.65
CA SER A 223 5.47 -28.10 -2.39
C SER A 223 5.87 -29.57 -2.53
N VAL A 224 5.20 -30.29 -3.44
CA VAL A 224 5.48 -31.72 -3.73
C VAL A 224 6.74 -31.88 -4.60
N HIS A 225 6.98 -30.93 -5.52
CA HIS A 225 8.07 -31.06 -6.51
C HIS A 225 9.38 -30.38 -6.09
N LEU A 226 9.35 -29.52 -5.05
CA LEU A 226 10.53 -28.91 -4.45
C LEU A 226 11.09 -29.77 -3.33
N GLY A 227 12.27 -30.33 -3.56
CA GLY A 227 13.04 -31.04 -2.54
C GLY A 227 13.60 -30.11 -1.46
N ASP A 228 14.37 -30.71 -0.54
CA ASP A 228 15.06 -29.93 0.49
C ASP A 228 16.17 -29.08 -0.13
N GLY A 229 16.17 -27.79 0.18
CA GLY A 229 17.14 -26.82 -0.37
C GLY A 229 16.85 -26.35 -1.79
N GLU A 230 15.84 -26.91 -2.47
CA GLU A 230 15.40 -26.43 -3.78
C GLU A 230 14.43 -25.25 -3.63
N THR A 231 14.50 -24.30 -4.58
CA THR A 231 13.68 -23.09 -4.57
C THR A 231 12.91 -22.93 -5.88
N ALA A 232 11.83 -22.18 -5.79
CA ALA A 232 11.16 -21.62 -6.95
C ALA A 232 11.28 -20.09 -6.94
N TYR A 233 11.20 -19.48 -8.11
CA TYR A 233 11.16 -18.03 -8.26
C TYR A 233 9.92 -17.62 -9.04
N MET A 234 9.11 -16.75 -8.46
CA MET A 234 7.96 -16.16 -9.14
C MET A 234 8.37 -14.81 -9.71
N ILE A 235 8.28 -14.63 -11.03
CA ILE A 235 8.75 -13.40 -11.69
C ILE A 235 7.86 -12.22 -11.33
N THR A 236 6.57 -12.43 -11.08
CA THR A 236 5.65 -11.33 -10.77
C THR A 236 5.59 -11.03 -9.28
N ASP A 237 5.51 -9.74 -8.95
CA ASP A 237 5.29 -9.19 -7.60
C ASP A 237 4.19 -8.12 -7.66
N ASP A 238 3.03 -8.52 -8.12
CA ASP A 238 1.86 -7.67 -8.27
C ASP A 238 0.94 -7.77 -7.05
N MET A 239 0.07 -6.78 -6.85
CA MET A 239 -0.95 -6.84 -5.80
C MET A 239 -1.93 -8.00 -5.98
N LEU A 240 -2.15 -8.44 -7.23
CA LEU A 240 -2.99 -9.58 -7.54
C LEU A 240 -2.26 -10.91 -7.34
N TYR A 241 -1.01 -10.99 -7.80
CA TYR A 241 -0.19 -12.18 -7.75
C TYR A 241 1.25 -11.87 -7.33
N ASN A 242 1.66 -12.41 -6.20
CA ASN A 242 3.02 -12.30 -5.66
C ASN A 242 3.42 -13.55 -4.88
N PRO A 243 4.70 -13.74 -4.58
CA PRO A 243 5.18 -14.90 -3.80
C PRO A 243 4.49 -15.05 -2.45
N GLY A 244 4.14 -13.93 -1.78
CA GLY A 244 3.44 -13.95 -0.50
C GLY A 244 2.06 -14.60 -0.58
N HIS A 245 1.35 -14.46 -1.71
CA HIS A 245 0.06 -15.11 -1.91
C HIS A 245 0.20 -16.63 -1.98
N LEU A 246 1.19 -17.14 -2.72
CA LEU A 246 1.46 -18.57 -2.79
C LEU A 246 1.95 -19.13 -1.45
N ARG A 247 2.83 -18.42 -0.73
CA ARG A 247 3.29 -18.86 0.59
C ARG A 247 2.17 -18.96 1.62
N ASN A 248 1.18 -18.07 1.55
CA ASN A 248 0.17 -17.92 2.60
C ASN A 248 -1.20 -18.53 2.26
N CYS A 249 -1.44 -19.02 1.05
CA CYS A 249 -2.77 -19.53 0.67
C CYS A 249 -3.16 -20.84 1.35
N LEU A 250 -2.19 -21.58 1.92
CA LEU A 250 -2.40 -22.82 2.70
C LEU A 250 -2.14 -22.61 4.20
N LEU A 251 -2.39 -21.43 4.74
CA LEU A 251 -2.26 -21.22 6.19
C LEU A 251 -3.08 -22.24 7.00
N PRO A 252 -2.48 -22.80 8.09
CA PRO A 252 -1.23 -22.40 8.74
C PRO A 252 0.04 -23.12 8.26
N GLU A 253 -0.05 -24.07 7.32
CA GLU A 253 1.06 -24.99 6.99
C GLU A 253 2.23 -24.34 6.27
N GLN A 254 2.03 -23.29 5.50
CA GLN A 254 3.05 -22.54 4.74
C GLN A 254 4.17 -23.39 4.10
N PRO A 255 3.85 -24.38 3.24
CA PRO A 255 4.84 -25.37 2.76
C PRO A 255 5.92 -24.77 1.85
N LEU A 256 5.74 -23.53 1.37
CA LEU A 256 6.70 -22.81 0.53
C LEU A 256 7.53 -21.78 1.32
N ASP A 257 7.40 -21.74 2.66
CA ASP A 257 8.24 -20.85 3.46
C ASP A 257 9.72 -21.25 3.31
N GLY A 258 10.57 -20.25 3.05
CA GLY A 258 11.99 -20.47 2.71
C GLY A 258 12.27 -21.05 1.33
N LYS A 259 11.25 -21.55 0.58
CA LYS A 259 11.42 -22.12 -0.76
C LYS A 259 11.01 -21.18 -1.89
N LEU A 260 10.22 -20.15 -1.60
CA LEU A 260 9.77 -19.17 -2.57
C LEU A 260 10.17 -17.76 -2.07
N PRO A 261 11.34 -17.24 -2.45
CA PRO A 261 11.79 -15.90 -2.04
C PRO A 261 10.88 -14.80 -2.59
N ASP A 262 10.98 -13.61 -2.01
CA ASP A 262 10.31 -12.44 -2.56
C ASP A 262 10.88 -12.10 -3.93
N SER A 263 10.02 -11.81 -4.87
CA SER A 263 10.38 -11.21 -6.15
C SER A 263 10.48 -9.69 -6.00
N PHE A 264 10.96 -9.02 -7.03
CA PHE A 264 10.96 -7.56 -7.05
C PHE A 264 10.28 -7.06 -8.32
N SER A 265 9.49 -6.02 -8.15
CA SER A 265 8.76 -5.41 -9.26
C SER A 265 9.15 -3.95 -9.47
N VAL A 266 9.81 -3.33 -8.49
CA VAL A 266 10.00 -1.89 -8.45
C VAL A 266 11.35 -1.51 -9.03
N PRO A 267 11.37 -0.67 -10.09
CA PRO A 267 12.60 -0.05 -10.57
C PRO A 267 13.25 0.74 -9.42
N GLY A 268 14.56 0.66 -9.27
CA GLY A 268 15.29 1.36 -8.19
C GLY A 268 15.54 0.55 -6.91
N THR A 269 15.04 -0.69 -6.82
CA THR A 269 15.66 -1.65 -5.90
C THR A 269 16.96 -2.11 -6.54
N HIS A 270 18.06 -1.65 -5.99
CA HIS A 270 19.39 -1.79 -6.53
C HIS A 270 19.97 -3.21 -6.50
N ASN A 271 19.15 -4.24 -6.44
CA ASN A 271 19.61 -5.61 -6.38
C ASN A 271 18.79 -6.47 -7.35
N PHE A 272 19.44 -7.01 -8.34
CA PHE A 272 18.84 -8.10 -9.10
C PHE A 272 18.68 -9.32 -8.18
N PRO A 273 17.51 -9.99 -8.18
CA PRO A 273 17.30 -11.16 -7.34
C PRO A 273 18.04 -12.37 -7.90
N MET A 274 19.26 -12.57 -7.45
CA MET A 274 20.10 -13.70 -7.92
C MET A 274 19.46 -15.06 -7.66
N SER A 275 18.52 -15.18 -6.72
CA SER A 275 17.67 -16.35 -6.50
C SER A 275 16.87 -16.79 -7.74
N PHE A 276 16.69 -15.92 -8.73
CA PHE A 276 16.13 -16.31 -10.03
C PHE A 276 17.00 -17.34 -10.75
N PHE A 277 18.33 -17.19 -10.70
CA PHE A 277 19.26 -18.12 -11.33
C PHE A 277 19.44 -19.41 -10.53
N GLU A 278 19.16 -19.40 -9.24
CA GLU A 278 19.26 -20.54 -8.34
C GLU A 278 18.00 -21.40 -8.32
N ALA A 279 16.89 -20.85 -8.79
CA ALA A 279 15.59 -21.51 -8.73
C ALA A 279 15.52 -22.72 -9.66
N LYS A 280 15.05 -23.85 -9.10
CA LYS A 280 14.69 -25.04 -9.88
C LYS A 280 13.46 -24.78 -10.75
N TYR A 281 12.47 -24.06 -10.21
CA TYR A 281 11.27 -23.71 -10.94
C TYR A 281 11.13 -22.19 -11.04
N VAL A 282 10.76 -21.73 -12.24
CA VAL A 282 10.37 -20.34 -12.48
C VAL A 282 8.88 -20.30 -12.75
N VAL A 283 8.17 -19.45 -12.02
CA VAL A 283 6.73 -19.25 -12.15
C VAL A 283 6.45 -17.95 -12.88
N THR A 284 5.74 -18.03 -14.00
CA THR A 284 5.29 -16.89 -14.79
C THR A 284 3.77 -16.78 -14.76
N VAL A 285 3.25 -15.58 -14.97
CA VAL A 285 1.81 -15.29 -15.07
C VAL A 285 1.52 -14.63 -16.41
N ASP A 286 0.56 -15.13 -17.15
CA ASP A 286 0.13 -14.61 -18.44
C ASP A 286 -1.39 -14.30 -18.43
N PRO A 287 -1.82 -13.11 -18.87
CA PRO A 287 -1.01 -11.93 -19.15
C PRO A 287 -0.25 -11.47 -17.91
N TYR A 288 0.90 -10.80 -18.08
CA TYR A 288 1.66 -10.27 -16.96
C TYR A 288 0.83 -9.20 -16.23
N PRO A 289 0.51 -9.36 -14.94
CA PRO A 289 -0.25 -8.37 -14.20
C PRO A 289 0.63 -7.16 -13.88
N LEU A 290 0.24 -5.98 -14.38
CA LEU A 290 0.94 -4.72 -14.11
C LEU A 290 0.30 -4.02 -12.91
N SER A 291 1.02 -3.91 -11.80
CA SER A 291 0.63 -3.09 -10.63
C SER A 291 0.66 -1.61 -10.90
N TYR A 292 1.65 -1.22 -11.66
CA TYR A 292 1.91 0.16 -12.03
C TYR A 292 1.59 0.26 -13.51
N ALA A 293 0.89 1.29 -13.91
CA ALA A 293 0.50 1.52 -15.33
C ALA A 293 1.73 1.82 -16.22
N SER A 294 2.79 1.05 -16.07
CA SER A 294 4.08 1.26 -16.72
C SER A 294 4.71 -0.08 -17.09
N ASP A 295 5.01 -0.22 -18.36
CA ASP A 295 5.84 -1.28 -18.94
C ASP A 295 7.33 -1.18 -18.51
N THR A 296 7.67 -0.17 -17.70
CA THR A 296 9.00 0.02 -17.12
C THR A 296 9.27 -0.85 -15.90
N GLU A 297 8.29 -1.59 -15.43
CA GLU A 297 8.40 -2.49 -14.29
C GLU A 297 9.45 -3.58 -14.54
N LEU A 298 10.42 -3.72 -13.62
CA LEU A 298 11.52 -4.67 -13.79
C LEU A 298 11.04 -6.12 -13.90
N GLY A 299 10.01 -6.51 -13.14
CA GLY A 299 9.41 -7.83 -13.25
C GLY A 299 8.82 -8.10 -14.64
N HIS A 300 8.17 -7.10 -15.26
CA HIS A 300 7.67 -7.21 -16.63
C HIS A 300 8.80 -7.43 -17.64
N LYS A 301 9.90 -6.71 -17.48
CA LYS A 301 11.09 -6.84 -18.35
C LYS A 301 11.80 -8.17 -18.15
N LEU A 302 11.92 -8.62 -16.89
CA LEU A 302 12.43 -9.95 -16.58
C LEU A 302 11.54 -11.03 -17.23
N ASN A 303 10.21 -10.90 -17.14
CA ASN A 303 9.27 -11.83 -17.76
C ASN A 303 9.43 -11.87 -19.30
N ALA A 304 9.55 -10.70 -19.94
CA ALA A 304 9.76 -10.61 -21.37
C ALA A 304 11.10 -11.24 -21.78
N LYS A 305 12.17 -10.95 -21.04
CA LYS A 305 13.49 -11.51 -21.29
C LYS A 305 13.54 -13.03 -21.00
N PHE A 306 12.86 -13.47 -19.97
CA PHE A 306 12.72 -14.90 -19.69
C PHE A 306 11.99 -15.62 -20.86
N ALA A 307 10.91 -15.05 -21.36
CA ALA A 307 10.19 -15.63 -22.50
C ALA A 307 11.05 -15.74 -23.76
N GLU A 308 12.00 -14.80 -23.95
CA GLU A 308 12.95 -14.82 -25.07
C GLU A 308 14.05 -15.91 -24.90
N LEU A 309 14.58 -16.09 -23.68
CA LEU A 309 15.80 -16.87 -23.42
C LEU A 309 15.54 -18.26 -22.82
N ARG A 310 14.33 -18.56 -22.39
CA ARG A 310 14.02 -19.82 -21.68
C ARG A 310 14.23 -21.08 -22.51
N ASP A 311 14.10 -20.97 -23.84
CA ASP A 311 14.24 -22.11 -24.74
C ASP A 311 15.68 -22.66 -24.66
N GLY A 312 15.80 -23.93 -24.30
CA GLY A 312 17.09 -24.60 -24.06
C GLY A 312 17.59 -24.54 -22.61
N THR A 313 17.05 -23.67 -21.75
CA THR A 313 17.42 -23.62 -20.35
C THR A 313 16.29 -24.09 -19.43
N HIS A 314 15.06 -23.99 -19.87
CA HIS A 314 13.87 -24.39 -19.12
C HIS A 314 12.89 -25.21 -19.98
N THR A 315 12.15 -26.09 -19.34
CA THR A 315 11.06 -26.85 -19.96
C THR A 315 9.75 -26.61 -19.22
N LEU A 316 8.63 -26.72 -19.91
CA LEU A 316 7.30 -26.60 -19.32
C LEU A 316 7.07 -27.76 -18.34
N ALA A 317 6.84 -27.44 -17.07
CA ALA A 317 6.55 -28.42 -16.02
C ALA A 317 5.04 -28.52 -15.71
N ALA A 318 4.34 -27.39 -15.57
CA ALA A 318 2.91 -27.36 -15.30
C ALA A 318 2.27 -26.04 -15.74
N THR A 319 0.94 -26.07 -15.92
CA THR A 319 0.13 -24.88 -16.24
C THR A 319 -1.16 -24.91 -15.44
N PHE A 320 -1.58 -23.75 -14.90
CA PHE A 320 -2.78 -23.60 -14.09
C PHE A 320 -3.60 -22.42 -14.61
N ASP A 321 -4.84 -22.69 -15.02
CA ASP A 321 -5.82 -21.64 -15.32
C ASP A 321 -6.41 -21.10 -14.01
N MET A 322 -6.29 -19.79 -13.79
CA MET A 322 -6.78 -19.13 -12.57
C MET A 322 -8.27 -18.81 -12.62
N GLY A 323 -8.94 -19.06 -13.75
CA GLY A 323 -10.38 -18.84 -13.93
C GLY A 323 -10.81 -17.36 -14.01
N ASN A 324 -9.85 -16.44 -14.06
CA ASN A 324 -10.08 -14.99 -14.12
C ASN A 324 -9.31 -14.32 -15.28
N GLY A 325 -8.95 -15.12 -16.28
CA GLY A 325 -8.22 -14.67 -17.46
C GLY A 325 -6.69 -14.68 -17.31
N TYR A 326 -6.17 -15.14 -16.17
CA TYR A 326 -4.75 -15.35 -15.94
C TYR A 326 -4.40 -16.83 -15.95
N THR A 327 -3.19 -17.12 -16.39
CA THR A 327 -2.61 -18.46 -16.42
C THR A 327 -1.26 -18.45 -15.72
N PHE A 328 -1.07 -19.33 -14.74
CA PHE A 328 0.24 -19.59 -14.15
C PHE A 328 0.93 -20.69 -14.93
N THR A 329 2.18 -20.45 -15.29
CA THR A 329 3.03 -21.45 -15.95
C THR A 329 4.28 -21.68 -15.13
N ILE A 330 4.58 -22.93 -14.84
CA ILE A 330 5.75 -23.36 -14.09
C ILE A 330 6.74 -23.95 -15.07
N TRP A 331 7.95 -23.43 -15.06
CA TRP A 331 9.06 -23.82 -15.90
C TRP A 331 10.14 -24.47 -15.06
N GLU A 332 10.55 -25.69 -15.40
CA GLU A 332 11.65 -26.37 -14.74
C GLU A 332 12.97 -26.03 -15.43
N ARG A 333 13.96 -25.62 -14.66
CA ARG A 333 15.32 -25.43 -15.15
C ARG A 333 15.98 -26.76 -15.44
N VAL A 334 16.44 -26.94 -16.67
CA VAL A 334 17.07 -28.18 -17.15
C VAL A 334 18.59 -28.06 -17.34
N ALA A 335 19.12 -26.84 -17.26
CA ALA A 335 20.55 -26.57 -17.37
C ALA A 335 21.01 -25.64 -16.26
N ALA A 336 22.22 -25.86 -15.74
CA ALA A 336 22.82 -24.91 -14.80
C ALA A 336 23.01 -23.54 -15.47
N PRO A 337 22.87 -22.43 -14.72
CA PRO A 337 23.10 -21.10 -15.28
C PRO A 337 24.54 -20.98 -15.74
N THR A 338 24.74 -20.25 -16.83
CA THR A 338 26.07 -19.91 -17.35
C THR A 338 26.38 -18.43 -17.12
N ARG A 339 27.66 -18.08 -17.07
CA ARG A 339 28.08 -16.66 -16.99
C ARG A 339 27.41 -15.83 -18.10
N ALA A 340 27.39 -16.33 -19.33
CA ALA A 340 26.79 -15.61 -20.45
C ALA A 340 25.27 -15.41 -20.29
N GLU A 341 24.56 -16.39 -19.73
CA GLU A 341 23.13 -16.24 -19.41
C GLU A 341 22.93 -15.12 -18.39
N VAL A 342 23.65 -15.16 -17.26
CA VAL A 342 23.54 -14.17 -16.20
C VAL A 342 23.86 -12.76 -16.70
N GLU A 343 24.98 -12.61 -17.43
CA GLU A 343 25.36 -11.32 -18.00
C GLU A 343 24.32 -10.79 -19.00
N THR A 344 23.72 -11.66 -19.81
CA THR A 344 22.67 -11.27 -20.77
C THR A 344 21.44 -10.72 -20.06
N TYR A 345 20.98 -11.31 -18.97
CA TYR A 345 19.89 -10.76 -18.17
C TYR A 345 20.27 -9.42 -17.55
N LEU A 346 21.45 -9.30 -16.97
CA LEU A 346 21.85 -8.12 -16.24
C LEU A 346 22.12 -6.92 -17.13
N HIS A 347 22.64 -7.12 -18.34
CA HIS A 347 22.82 -6.03 -19.30
C HIS A 347 21.51 -5.31 -19.65
N VAL A 348 20.40 -6.01 -19.69
CA VAL A 348 19.09 -5.37 -19.92
C VAL A 348 18.77 -4.40 -18.79
N PHE A 349 19.05 -4.80 -17.55
CA PHE A 349 18.75 -3.97 -16.37
C PHE A 349 19.74 -2.82 -16.20
N ASP A 350 21.03 -3.02 -16.50
CA ASP A 350 22.02 -1.94 -16.49
C ASP A 350 21.72 -0.87 -17.56
N ALA A 351 21.32 -1.27 -18.76
CA ALA A 351 21.01 -0.35 -19.82
C ALA A 351 19.82 0.57 -19.51
N GLU A 352 18.87 0.07 -18.72
CA GLU A 352 17.69 0.82 -18.31
C GLU A 352 17.88 1.68 -17.05
N ASN A 353 18.94 1.43 -16.32
CA ASN A 353 19.32 2.20 -15.14
C ASN A 353 20.60 2.99 -15.41
N ALA A 354 20.62 3.73 -16.52
CA ALA A 354 21.81 4.49 -16.97
C ALA A 354 22.37 5.48 -15.94
N GLN A 355 21.59 5.88 -14.95
CA GLN A 355 22.03 6.68 -13.80
C GLN A 355 22.93 5.88 -12.83
N TYR A 356 22.87 4.57 -12.91
CA TYR A 356 23.70 3.67 -12.08
C TYR A 356 24.38 2.63 -12.96
N PRO A 357 25.33 3.05 -13.82
CA PRO A 357 25.96 2.16 -14.78
C PRO A 357 26.65 0.98 -14.10
N GLU A 358 26.46 -0.19 -14.66
CA GLU A 358 27.07 -1.46 -14.20
C GLU A 358 26.68 -1.94 -12.81
N MET A 359 25.64 -1.35 -12.19
CA MET A 359 25.29 -1.70 -10.81
C MET A 359 24.86 -3.17 -10.69
N PHE A 360 24.07 -3.67 -11.61
CA PHE A 360 23.62 -5.06 -11.59
C PHE A 360 24.77 -6.01 -11.96
N SER A 361 25.59 -5.65 -12.91
CA SER A 361 26.77 -6.42 -13.31
C SER A 361 27.78 -6.54 -12.17
N GLN A 362 27.99 -5.50 -11.37
CA GLN A 362 28.91 -5.54 -10.21
C GLN A 362 28.41 -6.48 -9.09
N VAL A 363 27.10 -6.49 -8.82
CA VAL A 363 26.51 -7.42 -7.83
C VAL A 363 26.63 -8.87 -8.32
N ALA A 364 26.47 -9.08 -9.61
CA ALA A 364 26.58 -10.41 -10.19
C ALA A 364 28.00 -10.97 -10.15
N GLU A 365 29.03 -10.16 -10.29
CA GLU A 365 30.39 -10.66 -10.30
C GLU A 365 30.74 -11.42 -9.02
N SER A 366 30.32 -10.90 -7.85
CA SER A 366 30.51 -11.60 -6.58
C SER A 366 29.76 -12.93 -6.52
N TRP A 367 28.56 -12.97 -7.08
CA TRP A 367 27.75 -14.18 -7.16
C TRP A 367 28.34 -15.21 -8.15
N LEU A 368 28.76 -14.74 -9.34
CA LEU A 368 29.40 -15.58 -10.37
C LEU A 368 30.67 -16.26 -9.81
N VAL A 369 31.53 -15.48 -9.15
CA VAL A 369 32.74 -16.02 -8.50
C VAL A 369 32.41 -17.05 -7.42
N ALA A 370 31.38 -16.78 -6.59
CA ALA A 370 30.95 -17.70 -5.54
C ALA A 370 30.40 -19.04 -6.11
N HIS A 371 29.88 -19.03 -7.35
CA HIS A 371 29.34 -20.21 -8.03
C HIS A 371 30.30 -20.84 -9.04
N GLY A 372 31.54 -20.31 -9.13
CA GLY A 372 32.58 -20.85 -10.04
C GLY A 372 32.30 -20.58 -11.52
N LEU A 373 31.56 -19.52 -11.84
CA LEU A 373 31.16 -19.10 -13.19
C LEU A 373 32.04 -17.97 -13.74
#